data_888297d0032def817ea1d4aee9c88939
#
_entry.id   888297d0032def817ea1d4aee9c88939
#
_cell.length_a   1.000
_cell.length_b   1.000
_cell.length_c   1.000
_cell.angle_alpha   90.00
_cell.angle_beta   90.00
_cell.angle_gamma   90.00
#
_symmetry.space_group_name_H-M   'P 1'
#
loop_
_entity.id
_entity.type
_entity.pdbx_description
1 polymer ?
#
loop_
_entity_poly.entity_id
_entity_poly.type
_entity_poly.pdbx_seq_one_letter_code
_entity_poly.pdbx_strand_id
1 'polypeptide(L)'
;LLASSAASDVYKRQMGYIIPHKFMLIKSGASLRKLLSEKKCVKQIIHFGTEQVFKGRSTYTCLLFVEKNERKTFEIGFVKDINKFYATESAEMKEYPIEYLSAAPWTFLSNEIVRTLEKKKGKCQSLDSLADIFVGLQTSADPIYIIEPKSEEKGIIKFIDCNGRKQEIEAAITKPCIYDMQLEKYAKIEENRRIIFPYYQKGKKQVLYSIDEMKQLFPKTLKYFESFKEELCKRSINNMSENNWYQFGRSQSLKRFVKGEHLVWSVLATQGNYVYDTRTICFTGGGNGPFYGLEKKDDTKESLFYIQAVLNYWMIEMIVKSKASKFRGDYYSHGKQFVAQLPIYRINFDDSNEVKIHDEIVDTVQNLMKLKNKRDEQQTKPQKETYERLIQIEDNKLDGLISKLYGAENCRREDLDEE
;
A
#
# COMPACT_ATOMS: atom_id res chain seq x y z
N LEU A 1 21.88 -17.04 17.71
CA LEU A 1 22.56 -18.27 17.39
C LEU A 1 22.14 -18.72 16.02
N LEU A 2 22.96 -18.43 15.02
CA LEU A 2 22.88 -18.99 13.68
C LEU A 2 23.36 -20.43 13.78
N ALA A 3 22.45 -21.39 13.82
CA ALA A 3 22.80 -22.78 13.57
C ALA A 3 23.05 -22.91 12.06
N SER A 4 24.25 -22.64 11.62
CA SER A 4 24.75 -22.98 10.31
C SER A 4 25.12 -24.43 10.30
N SER A 5 24.25 -25.32 9.84
CA SER A 5 24.70 -26.63 9.38
C SER A 5 25.22 -26.48 7.97
N ALA A 6 26.45 -26.01 7.82
CA ALA A 6 27.16 -26.08 6.56
C ALA A 6 27.62 -27.55 6.39
N ALA A 7 26.81 -28.37 5.75
CA ALA A 7 27.30 -29.61 5.17
C ALA A 7 28.12 -29.23 3.91
N SER A 8 29.40 -28.95 4.10
CA SER A 8 30.35 -28.78 3.01
C SER A 8 30.68 -30.16 2.46
N ASP A 9 29.99 -30.56 1.41
CA ASP A 9 30.41 -31.72 0.63
C ASP A 9 31.61 -31.30 -0.23
N VAL A 10 32.79 -31.58 0.31
CA VAL A 10 34.08 -31.29 -0.33
C VAL A 10 34.20 -31.98 -1.68
N TYR A 11 33.47 -33.07 -1.92
CA TYR A 11 33.52 -33.85 -3.14
C TYR A 11 32.75 -33.25 -4.32
N LYS A 12 31.62 -32.52 -4.08
CA LYS A 12 30.78 -31.98 -5.10
C LYS A 12 30.72 -30.44 -5.19
N ARG A 13 31.49 -29.77 -4.30
CA ARG A 13 31.57 -28.29 -4.29
C ARG A 13 30.22 -27.57 -4.23
N GLN A 14 29.26 -28.17 -3.53
CA GLN A 14 27.92 -27.63 -3.32
C GLN A 14 27.72 -27.23 -1.85
N MET A 15 26.90 -26.21 -1.61
CA MET A 15 26.55 -25.72 -0.29
C MET A 15 25.04 -25.47 -0.24
N GLY A 16 24.38 -25.92 0.84
CA GLY A 16 22.97 -25.62 1.10
C GLY A 16 22.85 -24.82 2.41
N TYR A 17 22.09 -23.74 2.37
CA TYR A 17 21.81 -22.90 3.53
C TYR A 17 20.33 -22.71 3.72
N ILE A 18 19.86 -22.72 4.97
CA ILE A 18 18.59 -22.14 5.34
C ILE A 18 18.84 -20.72 5.85
N ILE A 19 18.32 -19.72 5.15
CA ILE A 19 18.54 -18.31 5.46
C ILE A 19 17.25 -17.51 5.36
N PRO A 20 17.15 -16.34 6.01
CA PRO A 20 16.03 -15.44 5.83
C PRO A 20 15.89 -15.03 4.36
N HIS A 21 14.74 -15.27 3.73
CA HIS A 21 14.54 -14.94 2.31
C HIS A 21 14.59 -13.43 2.01
N LYS A 22 14.45 -12.58 3.03
CA LYS A 22 14.48 -11.12 2.88
C LYS A 22 15.72 -10.59 2.17
N PHE A 23 16.86 -11.31 2.20
CA PHE A 23 18.06 -10.86 1.48
C PHE A 23 17.81 -10.64 -0.02
N MET A 24 16.84 -11.34 -0.60
CA MET A 24 16.49 -11.20 -2.01
C MET A 24 15.91 -9.81 -2.33
N LEU A 25 15.25 -9.17 -1.38
CA LEU A 25 14.48 -7.92 -1.61
C LEU A 25 15.10 -6.69 -0.96
N ILE A 26 15.61 -6.80 0.29
CA ILE A 26 16.02 -5.64 1.09
C ILE A 26 17.37 -5.05 0.67
N LYS A 27 17.57 -3.76 0.96
CA LYS A 27 18.80 -3.04 0.62
C LYS A 27 20.07 -3.67 1.22
N SER A 28 20.00 -4.12 2.47
CA SER A 28 21.13 -4.77 3.16
C SER A 28 21.53 -6.11 2.53
N GLY A 29 20.68 -6.74 1.73
CA GLY A 29 20.98 -7.95 0.97
C GLY A 29 21.77 -7.72 -0.32
N ALA A 30 21.97 -6.47 -0.75
CA ALA A 30 22.55 -6.14 -2.05
C ALA A 30 23.95 -6.73 -2.27
N SER A 31 24.81 -6.71 -1.24
CA SER A 31 26.16 -7.29 -1.34
C SER A 31 26.15 -8.79 -1.54
N LEU A 32 25.23 -9.50 -0.87
CA LEU A 32 25.07 -10.95 -1.05
C LEU A 32 24.52 -11.26 -2.45
N ARG A 33 23.48 -10.54 -2.90
CA ARG A 33 22.95 -10.70 -4.25
C ARG A 33 24.00 -10.45 -5.31
N LYS A 34 24.81 -9.38 -5.16
CA LYS A 34 25.92 -9.05 -6.05
C LYS A 34 26.92 -10.21 -6.12
N LEU A 35 27.35 -10.73 -4.98
CA LEU A 35 28.28 -11.86 -4.92
C LEU A 35 27.73 -13.10 -5.66
N LEU A 36 26.49 -13.46 -5.36
CA LEU A 36 25.86 -14.67 -5.93
C LEU A 36 25.66 -14.53 -7.46
N SER A 37 25.25 -13.35 -7.93
CA SER A 37 25.06 -13.08 -9.36
C SER A 37 26.35 -13.01 -10.13
N GLU A 38 27.39 -12.33 -9.62
CA GLU A 38 28.70 -12.25 -10.28
C GLU A 38 29.39 -13.62 -10.38
N LYS A 39 29.19 -14.47 -9.38
CA LYS A 39 29.73 -15.83 -9.37
C LYS A 39 28.88 -16.83 -10.16
N LYS A 40 27.67 -16.42 -10.60
CA LYS A 40 26.71 -17.30 -11.29
C LYS A 40 26.55 -18.68 -10.62
N CYS A 41 26.58 -18.71 -9.30
CA CYS A 41 26.75 -19.94 -8.51
C CYS A 41 25.44 -20.45 -7.89
N VAL A 42 24.31 -19.76 -8.07
CA VAL A 42 23.03 -20.20 -7.52
C VAL A 42 22.54 -21.39 -8.35
N LYS A 43 22.28 -22.51 -7.68
CA LYS A 43 21.72 -23.72 -8.26
C LYS A 43 20.20 -23.75 -8.11
N GLN A 44 19.74 -23.57 -6.88
CA GLN A 44 18.34 -23.75 -6.54
C GLN A 44 17.95 -22.89 -5.34
N ILE A 45 16.73 -22.39 -5.35
CA ILE A 45 16.11 -21.71 -4.22
C ILE A 45 14.78 -22.40 -3.93
N ILE A 46 14.55 -22.82 -2.67
CA ILE A 46 13.23 -23.27 -2.21
C ILE A 46 12.72 -22.23 -1.23
N HIS A 47 11.68 -21.50 -1.63
CA HIS A 47 11.11 -20.37 -0.90
C HIS A 47 9.90 -20.82 -0.11
N PHE A 48 9.95 -20.69 1.22
CA PHE A 48 8.85 -21.10 2.10
C PHE A 48 7.76 -20.04 2.28
N GLY A 49 7.77 -18.96 1.50
CA GLY A 49 6.73 -17.94 1.60
C GLY A 49 6.55 -17.41 3.02
N THR A 50 5.33 -17.54 3.53
CA THR A 50 4.95 -17.20 4.90
C THR A 50 4.91 -18.42 5.83
N GLU A 51 5.25 -19.60 5.33
CA GLU A 51 5.31 -20.82 6.12
C GLU A 51 6.42 -20.73 7.19
N GLN A 52 6.07 -21.11 8.40
CA GLN A 52 7.00 -21.06 9.55
C GLN A 52 7.77 -22.37 9.68
N VAL A 53 8.95 -22.42 9.10
CA VAL A 53 9.86 -23.57 9.23
C VAL A 53 10.30 -23.76 10.70
N PHE A 54 10.48 -22.67 11.44
CA PHE A 54 10.89 -22.71 12.85
C PHE A 54 9.74 -22.28 13.76
N LYS A 55 9.22 -23.19 14.57
CA LYS A 55 8.12 -22.91 15.52
C LYS A 55 8.48 -21.74 16.45
N GLY A 56 7.53 -20.81 16.61
CA GLY A 56 7.67 -19.65 17.50
C GLY A 56 8.65 -18.56 17.01
N ARG A 57 9.06 -18.59 15.73
CA ARG A 57 9.87 -17.55 15.10
C ARG A 57 9.12 -16.93 13.92
N SER A 58 9.12 -15.60 13.85
CA SER A 58 8.49 -14.85 12.76
C SER A 58 9.40 -14.64 11.54
N THR A 59 10.52 -15.33 11.46
CA THR A 59 11.46 -15.20 10.35
C THR A 59 11.06 -16.14 9.23
N TYR A 60 10.72 -15.59 8.09
CA TYR A 60 10.45 -16.34 6.86
C TYR A 60 11.78 -16.70 6.19
N THR A 61 11.91 -17.93 5.73
CA THR A 61 13.17 -18.50 5.25
C THR A 61 13.08 -19.03 3.83
N CYS A 62 14.24 -19.33 3.26
CA CYS A 62 14.39 -20.14 2.05
C CYS A 62 15.57 -21.11 2.24
N LEU A 63 15.57 -22.20 1.47
CA LEU A 63 16.76 -22.98 1.23
C LEU A 63 17.48 -22.39 0.00
N LEU A 64 18.74 -22.06 0.15
CA LEU A 64 19.60 -21.58 -0.92
C LEU A 64 20.69 -22.62 -1.19
N PHE A 65 20.68 -23.19 -2.38
CA PHE A 65 21.73 -24.12 -2.84
C PHE A 65 22.63 -23.41 -3.83
N VAL A 66 23.92 -23.43 -3.56
CA VAL A 66 24.95 -22.85 -4.42
C VAL A 66 26.00 -23.91 -4.76
N GLU A 67 26.60 -23.75 -5.95
CA GLU A 67 27.72 -24.62 -6.36
C GLU A 67 28.87 -23.79 -6.93
N LYS A 68 30.08 -24.34 -6.89
CA LYS A 68 31.29 -23.61 -7.30
C LYS A 68 31.37 -23.36 -8.81
N ASN A 69 30.66 -24.14 -9.63
CA ASN A 69 30.68 -23.99 -11.08
C ASN A 69 29.74 -22.86 -11.50
N GLU A 70 30.12 -22.13 -12.56
CA GLU A 70 29.21 -21.17 -13.19
C GLU A 70 28.04 -21.89 -13.85
N ARG A 71 26.84 -21.37 -13.62
CA ARG A 71 25.60 -21.92 -14.19
C ARG A 71 25.05 -21.00 -15.27
N LYS A 72 24.28 -21.57 -16.19
CA LYS A 72 23.50 -20.84 -17.19
C LYS A 72 22.07 -20.57 -16.70
N THR A 73 21.57 -21.45 -15.85
CA THR A 73 20.22 -21.40 -15.28
C THR A 73 20.23 -21.71 -13.80
N PHE A 74 19.17 -21.31 -13.09
CA PHE A 74 18.89 -21.74 -11.72
C PHE A 74 17.40 -22.07 -11.59
N GLU A 75 17.06 -22.82 -10.56
CA GLU A 75 15.67 -23.20 -10.27
C GLU A 75 15.16 -22.49 -9.03
N ILE A 76 13.88 -22.12 -9.04
CA ILE A 76 13.18 -21.64 -7.83
C ILE A 76 11.85 -22.35 -7.70
N GLY A 77 11.51 -22.75 -6.48
CA GLY A 77 10.20 -23.30 -6.12
C GLY A 77 9.62 -22.63 -4.90
N PHE A 78 8.29 -22.45 -4.89
CA PHE A 78 7.55 -21.87 -3.78
C PHE A 78 6.77 -22.95 -3.05
N VAL A 79 6.97 -23.06 -1.74
CA VAL A 79 6.27 -24.00 -0.89
C VAL A 79 4.97 -23.34 -0.41
N LYS A 80 3.84 -23.85 -0.88
CA LYS A 80 2.50 -23.38 -0.49
C LYS A 80 1.98 -24.05 0.80
N ASP A 81 2.44 -25.28 1.08
CA ASP A 81 2.09 -26.06 2.27
C ASP A 81 3.34 -26.78 2.80
N ILE A 82 3.78 -26.38 3.97
CA ILE A 82 4.98 -26.93 4.59
C ILE A 82 4.85 -28.41 4.99
N ASN A 83 3.64 -28.86 5.37
CA ASN A 83 3.44 -30.24 5.74
C ASN A 83 3.52 -31.16 4.51
N LYS A 84 2.95 -30.71 3.38
CA LYS A 84 3.08 -31.39 2.10
C LYS A 84 4.56 -31.45 1.68
N PHE A 85 5.28 -30.34 1.80
CA PHE A 85 6.72 -30.31 1.51
C PHE A 85 7.50 -31.30 2.36
N TYR A 86 7.24 -31.38 3.66
CA TYR A 86 7.90 -32.37 4.53
C TYR A 86 7.58 -33.83 4.17
N ALA A 87 6.38 -34.08 3.65
CA ALA A 87 5.96 -35.42 3.24
C ALA A 87 6.56 -35.85 1.91
N THR A 88 6.75 -34.91 0.97
CA THR A 88 7.15 -35.20 -0.41
C THR A 88 8.60 -34.77 -0.72
N GLU A 89 9.21 -33.95 0.12
CA GLU A 89 10.51 -33.30 -0.06
C GLU A 89 10.62 -32.56 -1.42
N SER A 90 9.46 -32.18 -2.00
CA SER A 90 9.39 -31.58 -3.34
C SER A 90 8.62 -30.28 -3.32
N ALA A 91 9.08 -29.32 -4.14
CA ALA A 91 8.36 -28.11 -4.51
C ALA A 91 8.28 -28.06 -6.04
N GLU A 92 7.24 -27.43 -6.57
CA GLU A 92 7.15 -27.17 -7.99
C GLU A 92 8.24 -26.17 -8.39
N MET A 93 9.19 -26.62 -9.22
CA MET A 93 10.37 -25.85 -9.57
C MET A 93 10.19 -25.19 -10.93
N LYS A 94 10.53 -23.89 -11.03
CA LYS A 94 10.61 -23.12 -12.26
C LYS A 94 12.05 -22.77 -12.57
N GLU A 95 12.47 -22.93 -13.81
CA GLU A 95 13.82 -22.61 -14.26
C GLU A 95 13.90 -21.20 -14.83
N TYR A 96 14.94 -20.44 -14.45
CA TYR A 96 15.23 -19.11 -14.92
C TYR A 96 16.67 -18.98 -15.43
N PRO A 97 16.94 -18.13 -16.43
CA PRO A 97 18.30 -17.78 -16.82
C PRO A 97 19.06 -17.18 -15.65
N ILE A 98 20.34 -17.52 -15.48
CA ILE A 98 21.15 -17.04 -14.36
C ILE A 98 21.33 -15.50 -14.38
N GLU A 99 21.25 -14.90 -15.55
CA GLU A 99 21.30 -13.44 -15.78
C GLU A 99 20.14 -12.70 -15.14
N TYR A 100 19.06 -13.41 -14.77
CA TYR A 100 17.95 -12.87 -14.02
C TYR A 100 18.39 -12.38 -12.62
N LEU A 101 19.39 -13.02 -12.07
CA LEU A 101 19.97 -12.64 -10.79
C LEU A 101 20.95 -11.48 -10.97
N SER A 102 20.79 -10.43 -10.18
CA SER A 102 21.64 -9.25 -10.19
C SER A 102 21.82 -8.69 -8.77
N ALA A 103 22.55 -7.60 -8.62
CA ALA A 103 22.64 -6.88 -7.35
C ALA A 103 21.30 -6.20 -6.95
N ALA A 104 20.42 -5.94 -7.92
CA ALA A 104 19.06 -5.44 -7.69
C ALA A 104 18.21 -6.47 -6.92
N PRO A 105 17.08 -6.08 -6.32
CA PRO A 105 16.15 -7.02 -5.72
C PRO A 105 15.73 -8.13 -6.69
N TRP A 106 15.73 -9.37 -6.22
CA TRP A 106 15.29 -10.52 -6.98
C TRP A 106 13.77 -10.63 -6.88
N THR A 107 13.07 -10.26 -7.95
CA THR A 107 11.62 -10.30 -8.05
C THR A 107 11.23 -11.35 -9.08
N PHE A 108 10.55 -12.41 -8.66
CA PHE A 108 10.23 -13.53 -9.54
C PHE A 108 8.89 -13.29 -10.26
N LEU A 109 8.83 -12.22 -11.04
CA LEU A 109 7.73 -11.97 -11.98
C LEU A 109 7.79 -12.95 -13.16
N SER A 110 6.64 -13.24 -13.76
CA SER A 110 6.63 -14.06 -14.98
C SER A 110 7.50 -13.41 -16.05
N ASN A 111 8.17 -14.23 -16.86
CA ASN A 111 9.02 -13.77 -17.96
C ASN A 111 8.25 -12.87 -18.94
N GLU A 112 6.95 -13.08 -19.07
CA GLU A 112 6.08 -12.32 -19.95
C GLU A 112 5.86 -10.90 -19.44
N ILE A 113 5.59 -10.72 -18.14
CA ILE A 113 5.48 -9.39 -17.51
C ILE A 113 6.80 -8.64 -17.63
N VAL A 114 7.93 -9.30 -17.35
CA VAL A 114 9.26 -8.68 -17.46
C VAL A 114 9.52 -8.18 -18.88
N ARG A 115 9.31 -9.03 -19.89
CA ARG A 115 9.48 -8.67 -21.31
C ARG A 115 8.56 -7.52 -21.73
N THR A 116 7.32 -7.53 -21.25
CA THR A 116 6.34 -6.48 -21.54
C THR A 116 6.80 -5.13 -20.99
N LEU A 117 7.25 -5.11 -19.74
CA LEU A 117 7.79 -3.89 -19.10
C LEU A 117 9.08 -3.41 -19.78
N GLU A 118 9.97 -4.30 -20.16
CA GLU A 118 11.21 -3.94 -20.87
C GLU A 118 10.93 -3.29 -22.22
N LYS A 119 9.97 -3.83 -23.01
CA LYS A 119 9.55 -3.22 -24.28
C LYS A 119 9.00 -1.81 -24.11
N LYS A 120 8.37 -1.51 -22.97
CA LYS A 120 7.76 -0.21 -22.67
C LYS A 120 8.62 0.70 -21.76
N LYS A 121 9.84 0.29 -21.42
CA LYS A 121 10.73 1.01 -20.49
C LYS A 121 10.92 2.49 -20.86
N GLY A 122 11.03 2.81 -22.15
CA GLY A 122 11.16 4.20 -22.63
C GLY A 122 9.87 5.03 -22.56
N LYS A 123 8.71 4.38 -22.36
CA LYS A 123 7.40 5.03 -22.24
C LYS A 123 6.91 5.12 -20.80
N CYS A 124 7.52 4.41 -19.86
CA CYS A 124 7.14 4.41 -18.47
C CYS A 124 8.06 5.28 -17.61
N GLN A 125 7.47 5.95 -16.61
CA GLN A 125 8.22 6.65 -15.58
C GLN A 125 7.74 6.16 -14.19
N SER A 126 8.59 6.33 -13.18
CA SER A 126 8.22 5.98 -11.81
C SER A 126 7.09 6.88 -11.28
N LEU A 127 6.20 6.34 -10.48
CA LEU A 127 5.08 7.08 -9.92
C LEU A 127 5.52 8.33 -9.15
N ASP A 128 6.66 8.29 -8.44
CA ASP A 128 7.18 9.42 -7.68
C ASP A 128 7.64 10.58 -8.57
N SER A 129 7.83 10.36 -9.87
CA SER A 129 8.04 11.44 -10.83
C SER A 129 6.76 12.21 -11.17
N LEU A 130 5.58 11.57 -11.06
CA LEU A 130 4.27 12.13 -11.43
C LEU A 130 3.47 12.64 -10.23
N ALA A 131 3.71 12.08 -9.06
CA ALA A 131 2.88 12.32 -7.89
C ALA A 131 3.68 12.28 -6.58
N ASP A 132 3.17 12.97 -5.57
CA ASP A 132 3.71 12.98 -4.22
C ASP A 132 2.95 12.01 -3.34
N ILE A 133 3.64 10.99 -2.82
CA ILE A 133 3.10 10.08 -1.83
C ILE A 133 3.32 10.67 -0.44
N PHE A 134 2.25 10.79 0.34
CA PHE A 134 2.28 11.34 1.68
C PHE A 134 1.65 10.39 2.71
N VAL A 135 2.09 10.53 3.95
CA VAL A 135 1.55 9.81 5.09
C VAL A 135 0.34 10.54 5.67
N GLY A 136 -0.52 9.81 6.37
CA GLY A 136 -1.64 10.40 7.09
C GLY A 136 -1.21 11.32 8.24
N LEU A 137 -2.20 11.81 8.97
CA LEU A 137 -1.99 12.60 10.18
C LEU A 137 -1.27 11.77 11.24
N GLN A 138 -0.36 12.38 11.96
CA GLN A 138 0.41 11.71 13.01
C GLN A 138 0.10 12.34 14.35
N THR A 139 -0.96 11.88 14.99
CA THR A 139 -1.40 12.40 16.29
C THR A 139 -0.46 11.99 17.42
N SER A 140 0.20 10.83 17.29
CA SER A 140 0.93 10.13 18.36
C SER A 140 0.06 9.81 19.59
N ALA A 141 -1.25 9.86 19.42
CA ALA A 141 -2.26 9.49 20.42
C ALA A 141 -3.61 9.23 19.74
N ASP A 142 -3.62 8.41 18.68
CA ASP A 142 -4.82 8.12 17.88
C ASP A 142 -6.06 7.79 18.74
N PRO A 143 -5.99 6.99 19.83
CA PRO A 143 -7.16 6.70 20.66
C PRO A 143 -7.80 7.92 21.35
N ILE A 144 -7.06 9.05 21.47
CA ILE A 144 -7.59 10.30 22.04
C ILE A 144 -8.18 11.18 20.94
N TYR A 145 -7.57 11.22 19.77
CA TYR A 145 -7.99 12.11 18.67
C TYR A 145 -9.04 11.53 17.75
N ILE A 146 -9.06 10.21 17.57
CA ILE A 146 -10.00 9.53 16.69
C ILE A 146 -11.17 9.02 17.52
N ILE A 147 -12.35 9.50 17.19
CA ILE A 147 -13.57 9.18 17.93
C ILE A 147 -14.60 8.49 17.05
N GLU A 148 -15.42 7.66 17.66
CA GLU A 148 -16.59 7.04 17.04
C GLU A 148 -17.84 7.76 17.53
N PRO A 149 -18.46 8.65 16.73
CA PRO A 149 -19.69 9.34 17.11
C PRO A 149 -20.81 8.34 17.40
N LYS A 150 -21.51 8.50 18.52
CA LYS A 150 -22.74 7.75 18.82
C LYS A 150 -23.98 8.57 18.47
N SER A 151 -23.91 9.91 18.63
CA SER A 151 -24.91 10.84 18.14
C SER A 151 -24.28 12.22 17.92
N GLU A 152 -24.91 13.01 17.04
CA GLU A 152 -24.59 14.41 16.85
C GLU A 152 -25.88 15.23 16.92
N GLU A 153 -25.98 16.11 17.88
CA GLU A 153 -27.14 16.97 18.14
C GLU A 153 -26.72 18.42 18.42
N LYS A 154 -27.29 19.37 17.70
CA LYS A 154 -27.02 20.82 17.89
C LYS A 154 -25.53 21.15 17.83
N GLY A 155 -24.75 20.45 16.95
CA GLY A 155 -23.30 20.67 16.79
C GLY A 155 -22.45 20.08 17.93
N ILE A 156 -23.02 19.20 18.75
CA ILE A 156 -22.31 18.45 19.81
C ILE A 156 -22.30 16.98 19.44
N ILE A 157 -21.12 16.39 19.41
CA ILE A 157 -20.89 14.95 19.24
C ILE A 157 -20.80 14.30 20.61
N LYS A 158 -21.59 13.23 20.82
CA LYS A 158 -21.50 12.35 21.98
C LYS A 158 -20.81 11.04 21.58
N PHE A 159 -19.85 10.61 22.39
CA PHE A 159 -19.09 9.39 22.13
C PHE A 159 -18.60 8.73 23.42
N ILE A 160 -17.99 7.55 23.32
CA ILE A 160 -17.30 6.88 24.43
C ILE A 160 -15.81 6.96 24.15
N ASP A 161 -15.03 7.47 25.10
CA ASP A 161 -13.57 7.58 24.97
C ASP A 161 -12.86 6.23 25.14
N CYS A 162 -11.56 6.20 24.91
CA CYS A 162 -10.73 5.00 25.02
C CYS A 162 -10.68 4.42 26.45
N ASN A 163 -11.10 5.16 27.46
CA ASN A 163 -11.22 4.72 28.85
C ASN A 163 -12.66 4.31 29.23
N GLY A 164 -13.59 4.23 28.24
CA GLY A 164 -14.98 3.85 28.45
C GLY A 164 -15.87 4.94 29.04
N ARG A 165 -15.42 6.20 29.13
CA ARG A 165 -16.17 7.33 29.71
C ARG A 165 -17.02 8.01 28.63
N LYS A 166 -18.23 8.39 28.96
CA LYS A 166 -19.10 9.23 28.11
C LYS A 166 -18.52 10.63 27.99
N GLN A 167 -18.34 11.11 26.79
CA GLN A 167 -17.77 12.41 26.45
C GLN A 167 -18.64 13.17 25.47
N GLU A 168 -18.48 14.49 25.48
CA GLU A 168 -19.12 15.41 24.52
C GLU A 168 -18.09 16.42 24.03
N ILE A 169 -18.09 16.68 22.72
CA ILE A 169 -17.24 17.70 22.09
C ILE A 169 -18.01 18.48 21.03
N GLU A 170 -17.50 19.62 20.65
CA GLU A 170 -18.02 20.39 19.52
C GLU A 170 -17.72 19.68 18.18
N ALA A 171 -18.75 19.50 17.33
CA ALA A 171 -18.59 18.88 16.01
C ALA A 171 -17.69 19.72 15.09
N ALA A 172 -17.73 21.05 15.23
CA ALA A 172 -17.02 21.99 14.37
C ALA A 172 -15.48 21.86 14.42
N ILE A 173 -14.91 21.33 15.52
CA ILE A 173 -13.47 21.07 15.63
C ILE A 173 -13.07 19.72 15.03
N THR A 174 -14.02 18.93 14.55
CA THR A 174 -13.75 17.59 14.00
C THR A 174 -13.77 17.57 12.48
N LYS A 175 -13.09 16.60 11.90
CA LYS A 175 -13.14 16.30 10.48
C LYS A 175 -13.57 14.85 10.23
N PRO A 176 -14.21 14.53 9.09
CA PRO A 176 -14.43 13.15 8.66
C PRO A 176 -13.12 12.38 8.63
N CYS A 177 -13.12 11.15 9.12
CA CYS A 177 -11.93 10.32 9.21
C CYS A 177 -12.25 8.86 8.88
N ILE A 178 -11.29 8.18 8.27
CA ILE A 178 -11.29 6.73 8.12
C ILE A 178 -10.26 6.12 9.06
N TYR A 179 -10.65 5.02 9.68
CA TYR A 179 -9.79 4.29 10.60
C TYR A 179 -10.18 2.82 10.64
N ASP A 180 -9.20 1.92 10.58
CA ASP A 180 -9.37 0.47 10.65
C ASP A 180 -10.50 -0.05 9.76
N MET A 181 -10.40 0.22 8.47
CA MET A 181 -11.35 -0.22 7.46
C MET A 181 -10.65 -0.65 6.17
N GLN A 182 -11.33 -1.48 5.40
CA GLN A 182 -10.88 -1.84 4.07
C GLN A 182 -11.46 -0.88 3.03
N LEU A 183 -10.64 -0.54 2.04
CA LEU A 183 -11.05 0.26 0.90
C LEU A 183 -11.37 -0.65 -0.28
N GLU A 184 -12.34 -0.24 -1.09
CA GLU A 184 -12.69 -0.92 -2.34
C GLU A 184 -12.35 -0.02 -3.53
N LYS A 185 -11.59 -0.55 -4.53
CA LYS A 185 -11.21 0.22 -5.73
C LYS A 185 -12.44 0.82 -6.42
N TYR A 186 -12.36 2.07 -6.82
CA TYR A 186 -13.43 2.84 -7.50
C TYR A 186 -14.70 3.06 -6.67
N ALA A 187 -14.75 2.65 -5.40
CA ALA A 187 -15.87 2.99 -4.52
C ALA A 187 -15.70 4.37 -3.89
N LYS A 188 -16.77 4.95 -3.41
CA LYS A 188 -16.72 6.15 -2.57
C LYS A 188 -16.18 5.78 -1.20
N ILE A 189 -15.27 6.59 -0.67
CA ILE A 189 -14.80 6.40 0.70
C ILE A 189 -15.90 6.89 1.65
N GLU A 190 -16.42 6.02 2.51
CA GLU A 190 -17.33 6.43 3.58
C GLU A 190 -16.55 6.57 4.89
N GLU A 191 -16.71 7.72 5.54
CA GLU A 191 -16.11 7.92 6.85
C GLU A 191 -16.74 7.02 7.92
N ASN A 192 -15.92 6.39 8.73
CA ASN A 192 -16.37 5.57 9.86
C ASN A 192 -15.98 6.14 11.22
N ARG A 193 -15.26 7.25 11.20
CA ARG A 193 -14.77 7.95 12.40
C ARG A 193 -14.76 9.46 12.17
N ARG A 194 -14.54 10.20 13.26
CA ARG A 194 -14.20 11.63 13.24
C ARG A 194 -12.85 11.81 13.91
N ILE A 195 -12.05 12.75 13.42
CA ILE A 195 -10.80 13.15 14.07
C ILE A 195 -10.94 14.54 14.65
N ILE A 196 -10.56 14.71 15.91
CA ILE A 196 -10.45 16.04 16.53
C ILE A 196 -9.26 16.73 15.91
N PHE A 197 -9.50 17.84 15.21
CA PHE A 197 -8.51 18.56 14.41
C PHE A 197 -8.32 19.98 14.96
N PRO A 198 -7.47 20.18 15.98
CA PRO A 198 -7.36 21.44 16.71
C PRO A 198 -6.56 22.51 15.94
N TYR A 199 -6.76 22.58 14.64
CA TYR A 199 -6.07 23.51 13.75
C TYR A 199 -7.05 24.24 12.83
N TYR A 200 -6.73 25.49 12.50
CA TYR A 200 -7.43 26.27 11.49
C TYR A 200 -6.48 26.77 10.41
N GLN A 201 -7.03 27.13 9.26
CA GLN A 201 -6.25 27.65 8.16
C GLN A 201 -6.03 29.15 8.31
N LYS A 202 -4.76 29.57 8.32
CA LYS A 202 -4.34 30.98 8.26
C LYS A 202 -3.43 31.18 7.07
N GLY A 203 -3.97 31.72 5.98
CA GLY A 203 -3.28 31.80 4.71
C GLY A 203 -2.96 30.41 4.15
N LYS A 204 -1.69 30.10 3.92
CA LYS A 204 -1.22 28.79 3.43
C LYS A 204 -0.80 27.82 4.56
N LYS A 205 -0.95 28.21 5.84
CA LYS A 205 -0.49 27.41 6.99
C LYS A 205 -1.67 26.91 7.81
N GLN A 206 -1.49 25.74 8.41
CA GLN A 206 -2.35 25.23 9.48
C GLN A 206 -1.78 25.70 10.81
N VAL A 207 -2.59 26.39 11.61
CA VAL A 207 -2.22 26.97 12.91
C VAL A 207 -3.03 26.29 13.98
N LEU A 208 -2.38 25.91 15.08
CA LEU A 208 -3.05 25.35 16.25
C LEU A 208 -3.91 26.43 16.90
N TYR A 209 -5.14 26.13 17.26
CA TYR A 209 -5.94 27.02 18.11
C TYR A 209 -5.19 27.28 19.41
N SER A 210 -5.16 28.53 19.89
CA SER A 210 -4.62 28.85 21.20
C SER A 210 -5.55 28.34 22.31
N ILE A 211 -5.04 28.26 23.55
CA ILE A 211 -5.84 27.86 24.71
C ILE A 211 -7.06 28.77 24.87
N ASP A 212 -6.90 30.07 24.66
CA ASP A 212 -8.01 31.03 24.83
C ASP A 212 -9.04 30.88 23.71
N GLU A 213 -8.62 30.65 22.47
CA GLU A 213 -9.53 30.28 21.37
C GLU A 213 -10.26 28.96 21.66
N MET A 214 -9.55 27.95 22.19
CA MET A 214 -10.17 26.69 22.60
C MET A 214 -11.20 26.87 23.70
N LYS A 215 -10.91 27.69 24.72
CA LYS A 215 -11.88 28.01 25.79
C LYS A 215 -13.13 28.71 25.26
N GLN A 216 -12.97 29.59 24.29
CA GLN A 216 -14.07 30.37 23.72
C GLN A 216 -14.90 29.57 22.72
N LEU A 217 -14.26 28.84 21.81
CA LEU A 217 -14.91 28.18 20.65
C LEU A 217 -15.24 26.71 20.91
N PHE A 218 -14.40 26.02 21.71
CA PHE A 218 -14.46 24.56 21.88
C PHE A 218 -14.25 24.16 23.36
N PRO A 219 -15.02 24.72 24.31
CA PRO A 219 -14.81 24.48 25.74
C PRO A 219 -14.99 23.02 26.16
N LYS A 220 -15.92 22.26 25.51
CA LYS A 220 -16.09 20.82 25.78
C LYS A 220 -14.91 20.01 25.30
N THR A 221 -14.39 20.32 24.11
CA THR A 221 -13.21 19.66 23.54
C THR A 221 -11.97 19.96 24.39
N LEU A 222 -11.80 21.19 24.85
CA LEU A 222 -10.68 21.51 25.74
C LEU A 222 -10.77 20.72 27.05
N LYS A 223 -11.95 20.67 27.69
CA LYS A 223 -12.18 19.85 28.90
C LYS A 223 -11.89 18.35 28.63
N TYR A 224 -12.27 17.83 27.46
CA TYR A 224 -11.94 16.49 27.05
C TYR A 224 -10.42 16.30 26.99
N PHE A 225 -9.68 17.16 26.28
CA PHE A 225 -8.22 17.09 26.22
C PHE A 225 -7.56 17.23 27.60
N GLU A 226 -8.08 18.09 28.47
CA GLU A 226 -7.58 18.25 29.85
C GLU A 226 -7.65 16.92 30.62
N SER A 227 -8.69 16.11 30.38
CA SER A 227 -8.81 14.80 31.02
C SER A 227 -7.75 13.79 30.59
N PHE A 228 -7.01 14.08 29.51
CA PHE A 228 -5.88 13.31 28.96
C PHE A 228 -4.56 14.10 28.98
N LYS A 229 -4.50 15.24 29.67
CA LYS A 229 -3.33 16.13 29.59
C LYS A 229 -2.04 15.43 29.99
N GLU A 230 -2.06 14.59 31.00
CA GLU A 230 -0.88 13.82 31.43
C GLU A 230 -0.36 12.89 30.32
N GLU A 231 -1.26 12.16 29.65
CA GLU A 231 -0.91 11.26 28.55
C GLU A 231 -0.40 12.03 27.32
N LEU A 232 -1.05 13.14 27.00
CA LEU A 232 -0.66 13.99 25.87
C LEU A 232 0.70 14.66 26.10
N CYS A 233 1.03 15.03 27.34
CA CYS A 233 2.32 15.61 27.71
C CYS A 233 3.48 14.58 27.71
N LYS A 234 3.21 13.29 27.86
CA LYS A 234 4.22 12.23 27.81
C LYS A 234 4.74 11.93 26.39
N ARG A 235 4.05 12.45 25.35
CA ARG A 235 4.49 12.24 23.97
C ARG A 235 5.79 12.97 23.68
N SER A 236 6.67 12.34 22.90
CA SER A 236 7.93 12.96 22.42
C SER A 236 7.64 13.98 21.32
N ILE A 237 7.27 15.19 21.69
CA ILE A 237 6.99 16.30 20.78
C ILE A 237 7.99 17.43 21.05
N ASN A 238 8.65 17.88 19.99
CA ASN A 238 9.58 19.00 20.10
C ASN A 238 8.83 20.30 20.45
N ASN A 239 9.42 21.11 21.31
CA ASN A 239 8.90 22.41 21.74
C ASN A 239 7.49 22.34 22.39
N MET A 240 7.19 21.26 23.10
CA MET A 240 5.95 21.16 23.87
C MET A 240 5.95 22.20 24.99
N SER A 241 4.79 22.83 25.20
CA SER A 241 4.56 23.86 26.21
C SER A 241 3.13 23.79 26.77
N GLU A 242 2.85 24.58 27.79
CA GLU A 242 1.50 24.71 28.34
C GLU A 242 0.45 25.23 27.33
N ASN A 243 0.89 25.79 26.18
CA ASN A 243 0.00 26.38 25.20
C ASN A 243 -0.22 25.47 23.95
N ASN A 244 0.50 24.33 23.84
CA ASN A 244 0.43 23.50 22.63
C ASN A 244 0.44 21.98 22.91
N TRP A 245 0.27 21.54 24.14
CA TRP A 245 0.34 20.14 24.55
C TRP A 245 -0.71 19.25 23.85
N TYR A 246 -1.80 19.80 23.32
CA TYR A 246 -2.84 19.12 22.54
C TYR A 246 -2.59 19.16 21.03
N GLN A 247 -1.41 19.54 20.57
CA GLN A 247 -1.03 19.45 19.15
C GLN A 247 -0.81 18.00 18.74
N PHE A 248 -0.88 17.73 17.44
CA PHE A 248 -0.47 16.42 16.91
C PHE A 248 1.03 16.18 17.12
N GLY A 249 1.42 14.91 17.19
CA GLY A 249 2.82 14.53 17.36
C GLY A 249 3.74 15.04 16.25
N ARG A 250 3.19 15.18 15.03
CA ARG A 250 3.89 15.78 13.88
C ARG A 250 2.92 16.56 13.00
N SER A 251 3.39 17.67 12.44
CA SER A 251 2.60 18.60 11.62
C SER A 251 2.75 18.39 10.09
N GLN A 252 3.55 17.43 9.65
CA GLN A 252 4.01 17.34 8.27
C GLN A 252 2.89 17.18 7.23
N SER A 253 1.77 16.56 7.54
CA SER A 253 0.69 16.29 6.58
C SER A 253 -0.55 17.17 6.76
N LEU A 254 -0.55 18.12 7.71
CA LEU A 254 -1.73 18.92 8.03
C LEU A 254 -2.36 19.61 6.82
N LYS A 255 -1.53 20.16 5.92
CA LYS A 255 -2.00 20.88 4.72
C LYS A 255 -2.66 19.99 3.67
N ARG A 256 -2.38 18.69 3.69
CA ARG A 256 -2.92 17.72 2.71
C ARG A 256 -4.41 17.46 2.94
N PHE A 257 -4.92 17.72 4.15
CA PHE A 257 -6.32 17.48 4.55
C PHE A 257 -7.18 18.74 4.55
N VAL A 258 -6.85 19.70 3.71
CA VAL A 258 -7.60 20.97 3.61
C VAL A 258 -8.31 21.10 2.28
N LYS A 259 -7.63 20.73 1.20
CA LYS A 259 -8.10 20.95 -0.16
C LYS A 259 -7.30 20.02 -1.08
N GLY A 260 -7.94 19.55 -2.13
CA GLY A 260 -7.28 18.80 -3.21
C GLY A 260 -7.98 17.49 -3.55
N GLU A 261 -7.45 16.83 -4.54
CA GLU A 261 -7.84 15.51 -4.99
C GLU A 261 -6.74 14.52 -4.62
N HIS A 262 -7.11 13.41 -4.01
CA HIS A 262 -6.17 12.40 -3.54
C HIS A 262 -6.55 11.02 -4.04
N LEU A 263 -5.55 10.13 -4.17
CA LEU A 263 -5.79 8.70 -4.08
C LEU A 263 -5.38 8.24 -2.67
N VAL A 264 -6.20 7.39 -2.07
CA VAL A 264 -5.96 6.83 -0.74
C VAL A 264 -5.93 5.32 -0.84
N TRP A 265 -5.02 4.65 -0.14
CA TRP A 265 -4.95 3.19 -0.09
C TRP A 265 -4.43 2.67 1.24
N SER A 266 -4.76 1.40 1.55
CA SER A 266 -4.25 0.71 2.74
C SER A 266 -2.81 0.27 2.53
N VAL A 267 -1.95 0.53 3.51
CA VAL A 267 -0.52 0.14 3.46
C VAL A 267 -0.35 -1.36 3.55
N LEU A 268 -1.20 -2.03 4.33
CA LEU A 268 -1.21 -3.48 4.47
C LEU A 268 -2.54 -4.02 3.95
N ALA A 269 -2.52 -4.69 2.81
CA ALA A 269 -3.73 -5.18 2.14
C ALA A 269 -3.43 -6.44 1.31
N THR A 270 -4.46 -7.19 0.96
CA THR A 270 -4.38 -8.31 0.02
C THR A 270 -4.23 -7.82 -1.42
N GLN A 271 -4.73 -6.61 -1.69
CA GLN A 271 -4.62 -5.86 -2.94
C GLN A 271 -4.49 -4.36 -2.64
N GLY A 272 -3.72 -3.65 -3.47
CA GLY A 272 -3.63 -2.20 -3.41
C GLY A 272 -4.89 -1.55 -3.98
N ASN A 273 -5.92 -1.37 -3.17
CA ASN A 273 -7.12 -0.66 -3.59
C ASN A 273 -6.89 0.85 -3.49
N TYR A 274 -6.53 1.49 -4.62
CA TYR A 274 -6.34 2.93 -4.71
C TYR A 274 -7.67 3.61 -4.99
N VAL A 275 -8.13 4.44 -4.05
CA VAL A 275 -9.46 5.04 -4.06
C VAL A 275 -9.37 6.55 -4.16
N TYR A 276 -10.16 7.14 -5.04
CA TYR A 276 -10.23 8.58 -5.27
C TYR A 276 -11.04 9.30 -4.19
N ASP A 277 -10.50 10.41 -3.67
CA ASP A 277 -11.15 11.28 -2.70
C ASP A 277 -11.00 12.76 -3.04
N THR A 278 -12.10 13.50 -3.03
CA THR A 278 -12.17 14.96 -3.18
C THR A 278 -12.57 15.67 -1.91
N ARG A 279 -13.02 14.93 -0.90
CA ARG A 279 -13.52 15.48 0.36
C ARG A 279 -12.44 15.72 1.39
N THR A 280 -11.19 15.37 1.03
CA THR A 280 -10.04 15.44 1.94
C THR A 280 -10.29 14.71 3.26
N ILE A 281 -10.86 13.49 3.14
CA ILE A 281 -11.12 12.63 4.30
C ILE A 281 -9.80 12.39 5.04
N CYS A 282 -9.81 12.65 6.33
CA CYS A 282 -8.64 12.43 7.17
C CYS A 282 -8.39 10.95 7.39
N PHE A 283 -7.12 10.61 7.51
CA PHE A 283 -6.64 9.30 7.96
C PHE A 283 -5.34 9.48 8.72
N THR A 284 -5.03 8.54 9.59
CA THR A 284 -3.75 8.52 10.28
C THR A 284 -2.76 7.64 9.56
N GLY A 285 -1.49 7.92 9.72
CA GLY A 285 -0.43 7.16 9.10
C GLY A 285 0.94 7.64 9.49
N GLY A 286 1.90 6.75 9.44
CA GLY A 286 3.31 7.02 9.70
C GLY A 286 4.06 5.71 9.86
N GLY A 287 5.20 5.56 9.21
CA GLY A 287 5.93 4.30 9.20
C GLY A 287 5.11 3.15 8.61
N ASN A 288 4.48 2.36 9.46
CA ASN A 288 3.56 1.29 9.10
C ASN A 288 2.09 1.68 9.37
N GLY A 289 1.75 2.96 9.27
CA GLY A 289 0.39 3.45 9.48
C GLY A 289 -0.60 2.84 8.49
N PRO A 290 -1.93 2.88 8.81
CA PRO A 290 -2.92 2.11 8.05
C PRO A 290 -3.09 2.59 6.61
N PHE A 291 -2.90 3.90 6.34
CA PHE A 291 -3.15 4.46 5.02
C PHE A 291 -2.03 5.41 4.54
N TYR A 292 -1.86 5.45 3.23
CA TYR A 292 -1.13 6.49 2.51
C TYR A 292 -2.06 7.25 1.57
N GLY A 293 -1.66 8.49 1.25
CA GLY A 293 -2.29 9.30 0.21
C GLY A 293 -1.31 9.64 -0.91
N LEU A 294 -1.87 9.96 -2.07
CA LEU A 294 -1.14 10.43 -3.25
C LEU A 294 -1.82 11.66 -3.79
N GLU A 295 -1.02 12.68 -4.10
CA GLU A 295 -1.43 13.92 -4.76
C GLU A 295 -0.63 14.08 -6.06
N LYS A 296 -1.31 14.38 -7.15
CA LYS A 296 -0.69 14.58 -8.45
C LYS A 296 0.17 15.85 -8.44
N LYS A 297 1.35 15.82 -9.08
CA LYS A 297 2.15 17.02 -9.27
C LYS A 297 1.53 17.95 -10.32
N ASP A 298 1.77 19.25 -10.18
CA ASP A 298 1.17 20.28 -11.04
C ASP A 298 1.57 20.14 -12.52
N ASP A 299 2.75 19.61 -12.81
CA ASP A 299 3.28 19.40 -14.16
C ASP A 299 2.85 18.08 -14.81
N THR A 300 2.16 17.22 -14.09
CA THR A 300 1.63 15.95 -14.61
C THR A 300 0.35 16.22 -15.41
N LYS A 301 0.36 15.90 -16.70
CA LYS A 301 -0.78 16.11 -17.61
C LYS A 301 -1.86 15.04 -17.46
N GLU A 302 -1.45 13.80 -17.16
CA GLU A 302 -2.37 12.67 -16.98
C GLU A 302 -3.37 12.95 -15.87
N SER A 303 -4.62 12.50 -16.06
CA SER A 303 -5.68 12.58 -15.05
C SER A 303 -5.36 11.73 -13.83
N LEU A 304 -5.79 12.16 -12.65
CA LEU A 304 -5.70 11.34 -11.45
C LEU A 304 -6.52 10.03 -11.55
N PHE A 305 -7.62 10.04 -12.34
CA PHE A 305 -8.38 8.83 -12.67
C PHE A 305 -7.57 7.85 -13.53
N TYR A 306 -6.77 8.36 -14.47
CA TYR A 306 -5.85 7.54 -15.25
C TYR A 306 -4.81 6.88 -14.34
N ILE A 307 -4.17 7.65 -13.46
CA ILE A 307 -3.21 7.13 -12.48
C ILE A 307 -3.87 6.09 -11.58
N GLN A 308 -5.10 6.33 -11.11
CA GLN A 308 -5.87 5.38 -10.32
C GLN A 308 -6.10 4.07 -11.07
N ALA A 309 -6.48 4.15 -12.35
CA ALA A 309 -6.70 2.97 -13.20
C ALA A 309 -5.43 2.12 -13.30
N VAL A 310 -4.32 2.75 -13.63
CA VAL A 310 -3.01 2.08 -13.76
C VAL A 310 -2.60 1.44 -12.44
N LEU A 311 -2.74 2.13 -11.31
CA LEU A 311 -2.37 1.60 -9.99
C LEU A 311 -3.26 0.42 -9.56
N ASN A 312 -4.53 0.39 -9.98
CA ASN A 312 -5.47 -0.71 -9.71
C ASN A 312 -5.38 -1.86 -10.74
N TYR A 313 -4.52 -1.72 -11.76
CA TYR A 313 -4.35 -2.74 -12.78
C TYR A 313 -3.59 -3.95 -12.22
N TRP A 314 -4.07 -5.15 -12.52
CA TRP A 314 -3.56 -6.40 -11.94
C TRP A 314 -2.04 -6.59 -12.14
N MET A 315 -1.48 -6.23 -13.30
CA MET A 315 -0.05 -6.37 -13.58
C MET A 315 0.80 -5.45 -12.67
N ILE A 316 0.30 -4.25 -12.36
CA ILE A 316 0.96 -3.31 -11.44
C ILE A 316 0.92 -3.86 -10.01
N GLU A 317 -0.20 -4.47 -9.60
CA GLU A 317 -0.31 -5.16 -8.30
C GLU A 317 0.71 -6.30 -8.19
N MET A 318 0.93 -7.08 -9.27
CA MET A 318 1.94 -8.14 -9.29
C MET A 318 3.35 -7.59 -9.08
N ILE A 319 3.66 -6.41 -9.64
CA ILE A 319 4.95 -5.74 -9.40
C ILE A 319 5.12 -5.38 -7.92
N VAL A 320 4.06 -4.90 -7.25
CA VAL A 320 4.09 -4.64 -5.81
C VAL A 320 4.34 -5.93 -5.05
N LYS A 321 3.52 -6.96 -5.30
CA LYS A 321 3.61 -8.26 -4.60
C LYS A 321 4.98 -8.92 -4.77
N SER A 322 5.58 -8.82 -5.95
CA SER A 322 6.92 -9.37 -6.20
C SER A 322 8.04 -8.71 -5.39
N LYS A 323 7.85 -7.44 -5.00
CA LYS A 323 8.83 -6.64 -4.23
C LYS A 323 8.52 -6.57 -2.74
N ALA A 324 7.25 -6.71 -2.37
CA ALA A 324 6.79 -6.58 -1.00
C ALA A 324 6.94 -7.88 -0.21
N SER A 325 7.12 -7.74 1.11
CA SER A 325 7.03 -8.91 1.99
C SER A 325 5.57 -9.35 2.09
N LYS A 326 5.31 -10.63 1.90
CA LYS A 326 4.04 -11.27 2.21
C LYS A 326 3.90 -11.46 3.72
N PHE A 327 2.71 -11.22 4.25
CA PHE A 327 2.34 -11.43 5.64
C PHE A 327 1.25 -12.52 5.71
N ARG A 328 1.03 -13.05 6.91
CA ARG A 328 -0.01 -14.06 7.15
C ARG A 328 -1.38 -13.53 6.69
N GLY A 329 -2.17 -14.38 6.02
CA GLY A 329 -3.49 -14.03 5.46
C GLY A 329 -3.40 -13.33 4.11
N ASP A 330 -2.33 -13.57 3.35
CA ASP A 330 -2.10 -13.04 2.00
C ASP A 330 -2.02 -11.51 1.91
N TYR A 331 -1.69 -10.85 3.02
CA TYR A 331 -1.44 -9.43 3.05
C TYR A 331 -0.04 -9.10 2.52
N TYR A 332 0.06 -8.00 1.76
CA TYR A 332 1.31 -7.45 1.25
C TYR A 332 1.45 -5.98 1.68
N SER A 333 2.69 -5.53 1.79
CA SER A 333 2.96 -4.13 2.08
C SER A 333 2.90 -3.28 0.81
N HIS A 334 1.94 -2.37 0.76
CA HIS A 334 1.84 -1.31 -0.26
C HIS A 334 2.46 0.00 0.24
N GLY A 335 3.58 -0.13 0.98
CA GLY A 335 4.30 1.02 1.50
C GLY A 335 4.95 1.85 0.39
N LYS A 336 5.25 3.12 0.69
CA LYS A 336 5.84 4.08 -0.26
C LYS A 336 7.05 3.52 -1.02
N GLN A 337 7.93 2.76 -0.36
CA GLN A 337 9.14 2.19 -0.97
C GLN A 337 8.85 1.23 -2.13
N PHE A 338 7.67 0.62 -2.18
CA PHE A 338 7.25 -0.26 -3.26
C PHE A 338 6.43 0.46 -4.31
N VAL A 339 5.51 1.33 -3.85
CA VAL A 339 4.54 2.01 -4.72
C VAL A 339 5.19 3.16 -5.50
N ALA A 340 6.13 3.91 -4.90
CA ALA A 340 6.78 5.05 -5.54
C ALA A 340 7.52 4.71 -6.85
N GLN A 341 8.01 3.49 -6.98
CA GLN A 341 8.78 3.02 -8.12
C GLN A 341 7.95 2.25 -9.16
N LEU A 342 6.62 2.29 -9.06
CA LEU A 342 5.75 1.62 -10.03
C LEU A 342 5.86 2.29 -11.40
N PRO A 343 5.95 1.50 -12.50
CA PRO A 343 6.13 2.03 -13.84
C PRO A 343 4.78 2.52 -14.38
N ILE A 344 4.58 3.82 -14.41
CA ILE A 344 3.39 4.46 -14.98
C ILE A 344 3.66 4.81 -16.44
N TYR A 345 2.84 4.29 -17.35
CA TYR A 345 2.94 4.62 -18.77
C TYR A 345 2.58 6.10 -18.98
N ARG A 346 3.49 6.83 -19.65
CA ARG A 346 3.32 8.26 -19.96
C ARG A 346 2.57 8.42 -21.27
N ILE A 347 1.47 9.15 -21.22
CA ILE A 347 0.68 9.47 -22.41
C ILE A 347 1.39 10.53 -23.26
N ASN A 348 1.59 10.24 -24.53
CA ASN A 348 2.01 11.25 -25.48
C ASN A 348 0.79 12.09 -25.91
N PHE A 349 0.62 13.27 -25.32
CA PHE A 349 -0.51 14.14 -25.61
C PHE A 349 -0.48 14.77 -27.01
N ASP A 350 0.59 14.54 -27.78
CA ASP A 350 0.67 14.91 -29.20
C ASP A 350 0.20 13.76 -30.12
N ASP A 351 -0.04 12.57 -29.59
CA ASP A 351 -0.58 11.41 -30.28
C ASP A 351 -2.08 11.24 -29.98
N SER A 352 -2.92 11.51 -30.96
CA SER A 352 -4.38 11.45 -30.82
C SER A 352 -4.90 10.06 -30.41
N ASN A 353 -4.20 8.99 -30.77
CA ASN A 353 -4.60 7.62 -30.36
C ASN A 353 -4.31 7.39 -28.88
N GLU A 354 -3.15 7.81 -28.37
CA GLU A 354 -2.83 7.69 -26.95
C GLU A 354 -3.75 8.58 -26.11
N VAL A 355 -4.05 9.80 -26.55
CA VAL A 355 -5.03 10.70 -25.91
C VAL A 355 -6.41 10.05 -25.84
N LYS A 356 -6.88 9.47 -26.95
CA LYS A 356 -8.18 8.77 -26.97
C LYS A 356 -8.23 7.62 -25.96
N ILE A 357 -7.18 6.80 -25.88
CA ILE A 357 -7.11 5.70 -24.88
C ILE A 357 -7.10 6.26 -23.46
N HIS A 358 -6.35 7.34 -23.19
CA HIS A 358 -6.34 8.00 -21.89
C HIS A 358 -7.75 8.45 -21.48
N ASP A 359 -8.46 9.13 -22.39
CA ASP A 359 -9.78 9.68 -22.11
C ASP A 359 -10.82 8.56 -21.93
N GLU A 360 -10.74 7.48 -22.73
CA GLU A 360 -11.59 6.29 -22.55
C GLU A 360 -11.33 5.60 -21.19
N ILE A 361 -10.08 5.56 -20.70
CA ILE A 361 -9.75 5.06 -19.37
C ILE A 361 -10.37 5.95 -18.29
N VAL A 362 -10.25 7.27 -18.42
CA VAL A 362 -10.83 8.24 -17.47
C VAL A 362 -12.35 8.09 -17.39
N ASP A 363 -13.03 8.04 -18.55
CA ASP A 363 -14.47 7.86 -18.63
C ASP A 363 -14.93 6.52 -18.02
N THR A 364 -14.19 5.44 -18.28
CA THR A 364 -14.48 4.10 -17.73
C THR A 364 -14.35 4.10 -16.21
N VAL A 365 -13.31 4.71 -15.64
CA VAL A 365 -13.13 4.86 -14.17
C VAL A 365 -14.29 5.63 -13.56
N GLN A 366 -14.67 6.76 -14.16
CA GLN A 366 -15.80 7.57 -13.66
C GLN A 366 -17.12 6.80 -13.74
N ASN A 367 -17.31 5.98 -14.78
CA ASN A 367 -18.48 5.12 -14.91
C ASN A 367 -18.49 4.02 -13.84
N LEU A 368 -17.35 3.36 -13.59
CA LEU A 368 -17.19 2.39 -12.49
C LEU A 368 -17.58 3.01 -11.14
N MET A 369 -17.10 4.22 -10.85
CA MET A 369 -17.45 4.94 -9.63
C MET A 369 -18.95 5.19 -9.51
N LYS A 370 -19.59 5.60 -10.60
CA LYS A 370 -21.06 5.81 -10.65
C LYS A 370 -21.83 4.51 -10.44
N LEU A 371 -21.39 3.41 -11.06
CA LEU A 371 -22.02 2.09 -10.93
C LEU A 371 -21.91 1.56 -9.50
N LYS A 372 -20.75 1.70 -8.87
CA LYS A 372 -20.55 1.29 -7.46
C LYS A 372 -21.42 2.10 -6.50
N ASN A 373 -21.47 3.41 -6.65
CA ASN A 373 -22.38 4.23 -5.85
C ASN A 373 -23.85 3.78 -6.01
N LYS A 374 -24.30 3.53 -7.25
CA LYS A 374 -25.65 3.02 -7.50
C LYS A 374 -25.87 1.62 -6.91
N ARG A 375 -24.86 0.72 -6.94
CA ARG A 375 -24.92 -0.59 -6.27
C ARG A 375 -25.17 -0.42 -4.76
N ASP A 376 -24.43 0.47 -4.13
CA ASP A 376 -24.49 0.67 -2.67
C ASP A 376 -25.80 1.33 -2.22
N GLU A 377 -26.45 2.10 -3.08
CA GLU A 377 -27.80 2.66 -2.87
C GLU A 377 -28.91 1.61 -2.94
N GLN A 378 -28.66 0.41 -3.52
CA GLN A 378 -29.70 -0.61 -3.68
C GLN A 378 -30.01 -1.33 -2.37
N GLN A 379 -31.31 -1.57 -2.15
CA GLN A 379 -31.82 -2.25 -0.96
C GLN A 379 -31.87 -3.79 -1.10
N THR A 380 -32.01 -4.29 -2.33
CA THR A 380 -32.23 -5.72 -2.57
C THR A 380 -31.01 -6.40 -3.21
N LYS A 381 -30.79 -7.67 -2.86
CA LYS A 381 -29.70 -8.47 -3.40
C LYS A 381 -29.74 -8.61 -4.93
N PRO A 382 -30.90 -8.89 -5.59
CA PRO A 382 -30.93 -9.00 -7.06
C PRO A 382 -30.56 -7.69 -7.77
N GLN A 383 -30.93 -6.53 -7.19
CA GLN A 383 -30.54 -5.24 -7.74
C GLN A 383 -29.04 -5.02 -7.62
N LYS A 384 -28.43 -5.34 -6.47
CA LYS A 384 -26.98 -5.27 -6.29
C LYS A 384 -26.23 -6.17 -7.27
N GLU A 385 -26.68 -7.41 -7.46
CA GLU A 385 -26.08 -8.37 -8.41
C GLU A 385 -26.13 -7.85 -9.85
N THR A 386 -27.18 -7.11 -10.22
CA THR A 386 -27.28 -6.49 -11.54
C THR A 386 -26.14 -5.46 -11.74
N TYR A 387 -25.93 -4.57 -10.75
CA TYR A 387 -24.84 -3.61 -10.81
C TYR A 387 -23.47 -4.27 -10.75
N GLU A 388 -23.29 -5.35 -10.00
CA GLU A 388 -22.03 -6.10 -9.96
C GLU A 388 -21.65 -6.66 -11.33
N ARG A 389 -22.62 -7.17 -12.10
CA ARG A 389 -22.37 -7.60 -13.49
C ARG A 389 -21.95 -6.43 -14.40
N LEU A 390 -22.59 -5.27 -14.28
CA LEU A 390 -22.21 -4.08 -15.05
C LEU A 390 -20.81 -3.59 -14.64
N ILE A 391 -20.48 -3.59 -13.36
CA ILE A 391 -19.16 -3.26 -12.84
C ILE A 391 -18.11 -4.20 -13.41
N GLN A 392 -18.38 -5.51 -13.45
CA GLN A 392 -17.45 -6.47 -14.02
C GLN A 392 -17.18 -6.26 -15.51
N ILE A 393 -18.22 -5.88 -16.29
CA ILE A 393 -18.06 -5.56 -17.71
C ILE A 393 -17.16 -4.33 -17.89
N GLU A 394 -17.38 -3.27 -17.11
CA GLU A 394 -16.57 -2.05 -17.18
C GLU A 394 -15.14 -2.28 -16.66
N ASP A 395 -14.96 -3.10 -15.62
CA ASP A 395 -13.62 -3.46 -15.09
C ASP A 395 -12.82 -4.24 -16.15
N ASN A 396 -13.45 -5.20 -16.85
CA ASN A 396 -12.82 -5.93 -17.95
C ASN A 396 -12.47 -5.01 -19.13
N LYS A 397 -13.34 -4.04 -19.45
CA LYS A 397 -13.05 -3.04 -20.47
C LYS A 397 -11.84 -2.19 -20.10
N LEU A 398 -11.76 -1.76 -18.83
CA LEU A 398 -10.64 -0.99 -18.29
C LEU A 398 -9.32 -1.77 -18.36
N ASP A 399 -9.35 -3.03 -17.94
CA ASP A 399 -8.19 -3.92 -18.05
C ASP A 399 -7.71 -4.07 -19.50
N GLY A 400 -8.63 -4.20 -20.47
CA GLY A 400 -8.30 -4.24 -21.89
C GLY A 400 -7.66 -2.96 -22.42
N LEU A 401 -8.13 -1.79 -22.00
CA LEU A 401 -7.55 -0.50 -22.39
C LEU A 401 -6.12 -0.33 -21.87
N ILE A 402 -5.89 -0.68 -20.58
CA ILE A 402 -4.57 -0.59 -19.97
C ILE A 402 -3.63 -1.63 -20.58
N SER A 403 -4.12 -2.86 -20.85
CA SER A 403 -3.35 -3.91 -21.52
C SER A 403 -2.81 -3.44 -22.86
N LYS A 404 -3.59 -2.71 -23.68
CA LYS A 404 -3.13 -2.12 -24.95
C LYS A 404 -1.97 -1.14 -24.76
N LEU A 405 -2.04 -0.25 -23.76
CA LEU A 405 -0.97 0.70 -23.47
C LEU A 405 0.34 -0.02 -23.13
N TYR A 406 0.27 -1.03 -22.30
CA TYR A 406 1.44 -1.78 -21.87
C TYR A 406 1.89 -2.86 -22.89
N GLY A 407 1.02 -3.21 -23.87
CA GLY A 407 1.25 -4.33 -24.78
C GLY A 407 1.18 -5.69 -24.07
N ALA A 408 0.25 -5.78 -23.11
CA ALA A 408 0.06 -6.92 -22.21
C ALA A 408 -1.16 -7.78 -22.58
N GLU A 409 -1.68 -7.67 -23.82
CA GLU A 409 -2.89 -8.37 -24.24
C GLU A 409 -2.75 -9.89 -24.19
N ASN A 410 -1.55 -10.40 -24.28
CA ASN A 410 -1.25 -11.84 -24.19
C ASN A 410 -0.94 -12.30 -22.76
N CYS A 411 -0.76 -11.38 -21.81
CA CYS A 411 -0.55 -11.71 -20.40
C CYS A 411 -1.89 -12.07 -19.77
N ARG A 412 -2.00 -13.25 -19.17
CA ARG A 412 -3.23 -13.71 -18.52
C ARG A 412 -3.14 -13.53 -17.01
N ARG A 413 -4.25 -13.07 -16.42
CA ARG A 413 -4.40 -12.97 -14.96
C ARG A 413 -4.38 -14.37 -14.32
N GLU A 414 -4.88 -15.38 -15.02
CA GLU A 414 -4.97 -16.77 -14.57
C GLU A 414 -3.61 -17.46 -14.45
N ASP A 415 -2.60 -17.02 -15.20
CA ASP A 415 -1.23 -17.55 -15.11
C ASP A 415 -0.56 -17.22 -13.74
N LEU A 416 -1.26 -16.53 -12.86
CA LEU A 416 -0.78 -15.98 -11.60
C LEU A 416 -1.38 -16.64 -10.35
N ASP A 417 -2.55 -17.29 -10.47
CA ASP A 417 -3.18 -18.03 -9.37
C ASP A 417 -2.52 -19.42 -9.16
N GLU A 418 -1.62 -19.82 -10.08
CA GLU A 418 -0.78 -21.02 -9.99
C GLU A 418 0.60 -20.76 -9.36
N GLU A 419 0.91 -19.54 -8.96
CA GLU A 419 2.15 -19.18 -8.23
C GLU A 419 1.94 -19.09 -6.69
#